data_fe3d0dde574768f9daa4f1fd73d7c93c
#
_entry.id   fe3d0dde574768f9daa4f1fd73d7c93c
#
_cell.length_a   1.000
_cell.length_b   1.000
_cell.length_c   1.000
_cell.angle_alpha   90.00
_cell.angle_beta   90.00
_cell.angle_gamma   90.00
#
_symmetry.space_group_name_H-M   'P 1'
#
loop_
_entity.id
_entity.type
_entity.pdbx_description
1 polymer ?
#
loop_
_entity_poly.entity_id
_entity_poly.type
_entity_poly.pdbx_seq_one_letter_code
_entity_poly.pdbx_strand_id
1 'polypeptide(L)'
;MIYLVVIAGSIVRITESGMGCPDWPKCFDQYIPPTDINQLPENYQNYYSSKREEKIKRFSSFLTQIGLEEKAILIQEDKSLLYEQPFNVWNTWLEYINRLIGALAGLFIFASFLNISNIISFWL
;
A
#
# COMPACT_ATOMS: atom_id res chain seq x y z
N MET A 1 -3.44 -16.07 13.36
CA MET A 1 -3.60 -14.84 12.56
C MET A 1 -2.35 -13.99 12.52
N ILE A 2 -1.79 -13.55 13.63
CA ILE A 2 -0.59 -12.65 13.67
C ILE A 2 0.59 -13.24 12.91
N TYR A 3 0.89 -14.52 13.11
CA TYR A 3 1.98 -15.19 12.37
C TYR A 3 1.80 -15.18 10.86
N LEU A 4 0.58 -15.35 10.36
CA LEU A 4 0.27 -15.26 8.93
C LEU A 4 0.59 -13.88 8.36
N VAL A 5 0.24 -12.81 9.08
CA VAL A 5 0.54 -11.43 8.67
C VAL A 5 2.04 -11.18 8.64
N VAL A 6 2.78 -11.68 9.66
CA VAL A 6 4.23 -11.55 9.73
C VAL A 6 4.91 -12.30 8.59
N ILE A 7 4.48 -13.53 8.31
CA ILE A 7 5.04 -14.35 7.22
C ILE A 7 4.76 -13.68 5.87
N ALA A 8 3.51 -13.27 5.61
CA ALA A 8 3.14 -12.61 4.36
C ALA A 8 3.92 -11.31 4.15
N GLY A 9 4.03 -10.46 5.17
CA GLY A 9 4.83 -9.24 5.11
C GLY A 9 6.33 -9.49 4.91
N SER A 10 6.85 -10.57 5.50
CA SER A 10 8.26 -10.97 5.32
C SER A 10 8.55 -11.41 3.88
N ILE A 11 7.63 -12.18 3.27
CA ILE A 11 7.75 -12.61 1.88
C ILE A 11 7.80 -11.40 0.95
N VAL A 12 6.88 -10.44 1.12
CA VAL A 12 6.85 -9.22 0.30
C VAL A 12 8.15 -8.41 0.44
N ARG A 13 8.74 -8.37 1.62
CA ARG A 13 10.03 -7.71 1.84
C ARG A 13 11.19 -8.42 1.16
N ILE A 14 11.28 -9.75 1.30
CA ILE A 14 12.36 -10.56 0.73
C ILE A 14 12.31 -10.55 -0.81
N THR A 15 11.11 -10.54 -1.36
CA THR A 15 10.90 -10.53 -2.82
C THR A 15 10.91 -9.12 -3.44
N GLU A 16 11.11 -8.08 -2.63
CA GLU A 16 11.04 -6.67 -3.06
C GLU A 16 9.73 -6.32 -3.79
N SER A 17 8.66 -7.05 -3.46
CA SER A 17 7.34 -6.92 -4.12
C SER A 17 6.52 -5.73 -3.63
N GLY A 18 7.03 -4.94 -2.69
CA GLY A 18 6.28 -3.86 -2.05
C GLY A 18 5.91 -2.67 -2.93
N MET A 19 6.32 -2.68 -4.21
CA MET A 19 5.96 -1.68 -5.21
C MET A 19 5.21 -2.27 -6.40
N GLY A 20 4.68 -3.49 -6.26
CA GLY A 20 3.94 -4.17 -7.33
C GLY A 20 2.56 -3.57 -7.62
N CYS A 21 1.96 -2.89 -6.66
CA CYS A 21 0.67 -2.22 -6.80
C CYS A 21 0.79 -0.73 -6.49
N PRO A 22 0.70 0.17 -7.48
CA PRO A 22 0.87 1.61 -7.28
C PRO A 22 -0.28 2.28 -6.53
N ASP A 23 -1.46 1.66 -6.51
CA ASP A 23 -2.69 2.21 -5.95
C ASP A 23 -3.16 1.44 -4.70
N TRP A 24 -4.05 2.08 -3.95
CA TRP A 24 -4.78 1.45 -2.87
C TRP A 24 -6.18 2.10 -2.76
N PRO A 25 -7.25 1.38 -2.56
CA PRO A 25 -7.43 -0.08 -2.36
C PRO A 25 -7.39 -0.93 -3.64
N LYS A 26 -7.24 -0.29 -4.79
CA LYS A 26 -7.11 -0.93 -6.10
C LYS A 26 -5.65 -1.30 -6.38
N CYS A 27 -5.42 -2.05 -7.44
CA CYS A 27 -4.12 -2.35 -8.00
C CYS A 27 -4.18 -2.06 -9.50
N PHE A 28 -3.43 -1.07 -9.99
CA PHE A 28 -3.51 -0.56 -11.37
C PHE A 28 -4.93 -0.12 -11.77
N ASP A 29 -5.61 0.63 -10.89
CA ASP A 29 -7.01 1.08 -11.03
C ASP A 29 -8.05 -0.05 -11.11
N GLN A 30 -7.65 -1.32 -10.93
CA GLN A 30 -8.51 -2.50 -10.93
C GLN A 30 -8.63 -3.11 -9.53
N TYR A 31 -9.77 -3.75 -9.23
CA TYR A 31 -9.94 -4.47 -7.96
C TYR A 31 -9.22 -5.83 -7.96
N ILE A 32 -9.01 -6.42 -9.14
CA ILE A 32 -8.24 -7.65 -9.34
C ILE A 32 -6.98 -7.26 -10.10
N PRO A 33 -5.78 -7.62 -9.63
CA PRO A 33 -4.55 -7.26 -10.30
C PRO A 33 -4.49 -7.82 -11.72
N PRO A 34 -3.91 -7.07 -12.68
CA PRO A 34 -3.71 -7.55 -14.03
C PRO A 34 -2.78 -8.78 -14.04
N THR A 35 -3.07 -9.72 -14.91
CA THR A 35 -2.25 -10.92 -15.14
C THR A 35 -1.36 -10.80 -16.36
N ASP A 36 -1.57 -9.78 -17.18
CA ASP A 36 -0.82 -9.54 -18.40
C ASP A 36 -0.52 -8.04 -18.54
N ILE A 37 0.66 -7.72 -19.09
CA ILE A 37 1.08 -6.35 -19.36
C ILE A 37 0.16 -5.64 -20.36
N ASN A 38 -0.47 -6.40 -21.26
CA ASN A 38 -1.41 -5.87 -22.26
C ASN A 38 -2.71 -5.31 -21.64
N GLN A 39 -2.98 -5.63 -20.38
CA GLN A 39 -4.12 -5.08 -19.63
C GLN A 39 -3.83 -3.69 -19.06
N LEU A 40 -2.58 -3.24 -19.13
CA LEU A 40 -2.15 -1.94 -18.67
C LEU A 40 -2.12 -0.94 -19.84
N PRO A 41 -2.37 0.36 -19.57
CA PRO A 41 -2.19 1.40 -20.59
C PRO A 41 -0.71 1.48 -21.04
N GLU A 42 -0.47 1.79 -22.30
CA GLU A 42 0.89 1.85 -22.88
C GLU A 42 1.87 2.73 -22.08
N ASN A 43 1.37 3.79 -21.43
CA ASN A 43 2.16 4.74 -20.65
C ASN A 43 1.91 4.61 -19.13
N TYR A 44 1.62 3.40 -18.63
CA TYR A 44 1.27 3.19 -17.21
C TYR A 44 2.35 3.70 -16.25
N GLN A 45 3.63 3.54 -16.58
CA GLN A 45 4.73 4.02 -15.73
C GLN A 45 4.69 5.53 -15.52
N ASN A 46 4.51 6.31 -16.59
CA ASN A 46 4.40 7.77 -16.50
C ASN A 46 3.13 8.21 -15.77
N TYR A 47 2.04 7.50 -15.98
CA TYR A 47 0.77 7.78 -15.31
C TYR A 47 0.88 7.57 -13.78
N TYR A 48 1.45 6.45 -13.34
CA TYR A 48 1.59 6.18 -11.91
C TYR A 48 2.72 6.98 -11.25
N SER A 49 3.80 7.29 -11.97
CA SER A 49 4.84 8.19 -11.44
C SER A 49 4.30 9.60 -11.21
N SER A 50 3.47 10.14 -12.10
CA SER A 50 2.83 11.44 -11.91
C SER A 50 1.84 11.46 -10.74
N LYS A 51 1.04 10.41 -10.56
CA LYS A 51 0.18 10.24 -9.37
C LYS A 51 1.01 10.17 -8.08
N ARG A 52 2.15 9.51 -8.11
CA ARG A 52 3.06 9.42 -6.96
C ARG A 52 3.67 10.76 -6.63
N GLU A 53 4.09 11.51 -7.64
CA GLU A 53 4.59 12.88 -7.47
C GLU A 53 3.55 13.79 -6.78
N GLU A 54 2.30 13.70 -7.18
CA GLU A 54 1.21 14.45 -6.53
C GLU A 54 1.04 14.07 -5.05
N LYS A 55 1.10 12.76 -4.73
CA LYS A 55 1.04 12.29 -3.34
C LYS A 55 2.25 12.78 -2.52
N ILE A 56 3.44 12.76 -3.10
CA ILE A 56 4.66 13.28 -2.47
C ILE A 56 4.53 14.77 -2.19
N LYS A 57 4.02 15.56 -3.14
CA LYS A 57 3.78 17.00 -2.96
C LYS A 57 2.79 17.26 -1.81
N ARG A 58 1.69 16.53 -1.75
CA ARG A 58 0.71 16.64 -0.65
C ARG A 58 1.32 16.27 0.70
N PHE A 59 2.08 15.18 0.74
CA PHE A 59 2.74 14.73 1.96
C PHE A 59 3.82 15.70 2.43
N SER A 60 4.61 16.23 1.51
CA SER A 60 5.61 17.24 1.80
C SER A 60 4.97 18.52 2.36
N SER A 61 3.86 19.01 1.78
CA SER A 61 3.11 20.14 2.32
C SER A 61 2.62 19.89 3.75
N PHE A 62 2.17 18.67 4.04
CA PHE A 62 1.78 18.28 5.39
C PHE A 62 2.97 18.28 6.36
N LEU A 63 4.13 17.78 5.93
CA LEU A 63 5.37 17.82 6.75
C LEU A 63 5.81 19.25 7.05
N THR A 64 5.70 20.15 6.08
CA THR A 64 5.99 21.57 6.28
C THR A 64 5.06 22.20 7.33
N GLN A 65 3.77 21.87 7.31
CA GLN A 65 2.80 22.35 8.32
C GLN A 65 3.12 21.88 9.74
N ILE A 66 3.72 20.69 9.88
CA ILE A 66 4.13 20.15 11.20
C ILE A 66 5.48 20.72 11.66
N GLY A 67 6.19 21.48 10.82
CA GLY A 67 7.50 22.06 11.12
C GLY A 67 8.68 21.16 10.76
N LEU A 68 8.49 20.15 9.90
CA LEU A 68 9.53 19.24 9.40
C LEU A 68 9.97 19.62 7.98
N GLU A 69 10.28 20.89 7.77
CA GLU A 69 10.65 21.43 6.45
C GLU A 69 11.84 20.74 5.81
N GLU A 70 12.88 20.46 6.58
CA GLU A 70 14.08 19.78 6.11
C GLU A 70 13.76 18.40 5.50
N LYS A 71 12.89 17.63 6.17
CA LYS A 71 12.43 16.33 5.65
C LYS A 71 11.52 16.45 4.45
N ALA A 72 10.70 17.50 4.40
CA ALA A 72 9.83 17.78 3.27
C ALA A 72 10.64 18.04 1.99
N ILE A 73 11.74 18.80 2.09
CA ILE A 73 12.66 19.07 0.98
C ILE A 73 13.37 17.81 0.53
N LEU A 74 13.91 17.02 1.46
CA LEU A 74 14.59 15.75 1.13
C LEU A 74 13.70 14.79 0.36
N ILE A 75 12.42 14.68 0.74
CA ILE A 75 11.46 13.80 0.05
C ILE A 75 11.10 14.33 -1.34
N GLN A 76 11.04 15.65 -1.53
CA GLN A 76 10.78 16.23 -2.84
C GLN A 76 11.97 16.10 -3.81
N GLU A 77 13.19 16.16 -3.31
CA GLU A 77 14.41 16.05 -4.12
C GLU A 77 14.76 14.60 -4.48
N ASP A 78 14.25 13.63 -3.74
CA ASP A 78 14.55 12.22 -3.95
C ASP A 78 13.78 11.66 -5.17
N LYS A 79 14.41 11.74 -6.33
CA LYS A 79 13.88 11.20 -7.58
C LYS A 79 13.75 9.68 -7.58
N SER A 80 14.42 8.98 -6.66
CA SER A 80 14.29 7.51 -6.57
C SER A 80 12.89 7.09 -6.16
N LEU A 81 12.18 7.95 -5.43
CA LEU A 81 10.79 7.73 -5.02
C LEU A 81 9.79 7.78 -6.19
N LEU A 82 10.17 8.43 -7.31
CA LEU A 82 9.35 8.54 -8.51
C LEU A 82 9.56 7.35 -9.47
N TYR A 83 10.59 6.54 -9.21
CA TYR A 83 10.88 5.40 -10.06
C TYR A 83 9.79 4.33 -9.93
N GLU A 84 9.13 4.04 -11.04
CA GLU A 84 8.14 2.97 -11.15
C GLU A 84 8.83 1.72 -11.67
N GLN A 85 8.74 0.63 -10.90
CA GLN A 85 9.30 -0.65 -11.31
C GLN A 85 8.55 -1.20 -12.54
N PRO A 86 9.23 -1.93 -13.42
CA PRO A 86 8.58 -2.61 -14.53
C PRO A 86 7.54 -3.60 -13.98
N PHE A 87 6.42 -3.72 -14.69
CA PHE A 87 5.35 -4.62 -14.29
C PHE A 87 5.85 -6.07 -14.18
N ASN A 88 5.63 -6.65 -13.02
CA ASN A 88 5.91 -8.05 -12.73
C ASN A 88 4.69 -8.69 -12.08
N VAL A 89 4.10 -9.66 -12.77
CA VAL A 89 2.88 -10.36 -12.32
C VAL A 89 3.06 -10.95 -10.93
N TRP A 90 4.18 -11.61 -10.65
CA TRP A 90 4.46 -12.22 -9.35
C TRP A 90 4.50 -11.20 -8.22
N ASN A 91 5.23 -10.12 -8.40
CA ASN A 91 5.35 -9.05 -7.39
C ASN A 91 3.99 -8.40 -7.13
N THR A 92 3.24 -8.14 -8.18
CA THR A 92 1.90 -7.55 -8.11
C THR A 92 0.93 -8.44 -7.31
N TRP A 93 0.90 -9.74 -7.62
CA TRP A 93 0.04 -10.68 -6.93
C TRP A 93 0.46 -10.97 -5.50
N LEU A 94 1.75 -11.07 -5.21
CA LEU A 94 2.26 -11.23 -3.84
C LEU A 94 1.87 -10.04 -2.97
N GLU A 95 2.02 -8.82 -3.47
CA GLU A 95 1.62 -7.63 -2.74
C GLU A 95 0.10 -7.58 -2.53
N TYR A 96 -0.68 -7.90 -3.55
CA TYR A 96 -2.14 -7.93 -3.45
C TYR A 96 -2.63 -8.95 -2.41
N ILE A 97 -2.10 -10.16 -2.42
CA ILE A 97 -2.44 -11.20 -1.43
C ILE A 97 -2.05 -10.75 -0.03
N ASN A 98 -0.88 -10.15 0.14
CA ASN A 98 -0.46 -9.60 1.43
C ASN A 98 -1.43 -8.54 1.94
N ARG A 99 -1.91 -7.64 1.07
CA ARG A 99 -2.93 -6.64 1.40
C ARG A 99 -4.24 -7.28 1.84
N LEU A 100 -4.69 -8.34 1.16
CA LEU A 100 -5.91 -9.07 1.55
C LEU A 100 -5.77 -9.74 2.92
N ILE A 101 -4.63 -10.38 3.19
CA ILE A 101 -4.35 -10.99 4.50
C ILE A 101 -4.37 -9.93 5.60
N GLY A 102 -3.74 -8.77 5.35
CA GLY A 102 -3.76 -7.65 6.29
C GLY A 102 -5.16 -7.10 6.55
N ALA A 103 -5.96 -6.93 5.49
CA ALA A 103 -7.35 -6.46 5.60
C ALA A 103 -8.21 -7.44 6.38
N LEU A 104 -8.13 -8.74 6.10
CA LEU A 104 -8.84 -9.78 6.84
C LEU A 104 -8.44 -9.81 8.31
N ALA A 105 -7.14 -9.76 8.61
CA ALA A 105 -6.65 -9.69 9.98
C ALA A 105 -7.21 -8.46 10.72
N GLY A 106 -7.23 -7.30 10.08
CA GLY A 106 -7.81 -6.08 10.63
C GLY A 106 -9.30 -6.22 10.91
N LEU A 107 -10.07 -6.83 10.00
CA LEU A 107 -11.50 -7.10 10.20
C LEU A 107 -11.75 -8.05 11.38
N PHE A 108 -10.95 -9.11 11.52
CA PHE A 108 -11.06 -10.01 12.66
C PHE A 108 -10.76 -9.34 13.99
N ILE A 109 -9.74 -8.50 14.05
CA ILE A 109 -9.40 -7.72 15.26
C ILE A 109 -10.54 -6.76 15.58
N PHE A 110 -11.07 -6.06 14.59
CA PHE A 110 -12.18 -5.14 14.77
C PHE A 110 -13.45 -5.85 15.24
N ALA A 111 -13.82 -6.98 14.64
CA ALA A 111 -14.95 -7.80 15.07
C ALA A 111 -14.78 -8.32 16.51
N SER A 112 -13.57 -8.74 16.87
CA SER A 112 -13.25 -9.18 18.23
C SER A 112 -13.42 -8.02 19.23
N PHE A 113 -12.97 -6.83 18.88
CA PHE A 113 -13.14 -5.63 19.70
C PHE A 113 -14.62 -5.31 19.93
N LEU A 114 -15.45 -5.35 18.89
CA LEU A 114 -16.90 -5.13 19.01
C LEU A 114 -17.58 -6.18 19.88
N ASN A 115 -17.20 -7.44 19.77
CA ASN A 115 -17.75 -8.50 20.63
C ASN A 115 -17.38 -8.30 22.11
N ILE A 116 -16.15 -7.92 22.40
CA ILE A 116 -15.71 -7.61 23.78
C ILE A 116 -16.49 -6.42 24.32
N SER A 117 -16.67 -5.37 23.53
CA SER A 117 -17.43 -4.18 23.89
C SER A 117 -18.90 -4.51 24.24
N ASN A 118 -19.55 -5.37 23.47
CA ASN A 118 -20.91 -5.85 23.73
C ASN A 118 -21.00 -6.68 25.03
N ILE A 119 -20.03 -7.54 25.31
CA ILE A 119 -19.97 -8.32 26.55
C ILE A 119 -19.82 -7.41 27.76
N ILE A 120 -18.94 -6.43 27.71
CA ILE A 120 -18.74 -5.45 28.80
C ILE A 120 -20.01 -4.64 29.03
N SER A 121 -20.70 -4.18 27.99
CA SER A 121 -21.95 -3.45 28.11
C SER A 121 -23.10 -4.28 28.67
N PHE A 122 -23.07 -5.60 28.52
CA PHE A 122 -24.07 -6.50 29.09
C PHE A 122 -23.86 -6.74 30.60
N TRP A 123 -22.63 -6.61 31.11
CA TRP A 123 -22.27 -6.83 32.51
C TRP A 123 -22.26 -5.55 33.36
N LEU A 124 -22.36 -4.38 32.75
CA LEU A 124 -22.50 -3.07 33.41
C LEU A 124 -23.95 -2.61 33.42
#